data_db8b114fff194fbe375766a331740abb
#
_entry.id   db8b114fff194fbe375766a331740abb
#
_cell.length_a   1.000
_cell.length_b   1.000
_cell.length_c   1.000
_cell.angle_alpha   90.00
_cell.angle_beta   90.00
_cell.angle_gamma   90.00
#
_symmetry.space_group_name_H-M   'P 1'
#
loop_
_entity.id
_entity.type
_entity.pdbx_description
1 polymer ?
#
loop_
_entity_poly.entity_id
_entity_poly.type
_entity_poly.pdbx_seq_one_letter_code
_entity_poly.pdbx_strand_id
1 'polypeptide(L)'
;MRYEHKEDRRAEYKPEDKKLEKILTWATTFGVCALLAPGLIIWNQYVNVPKNAIEVDVMAWQWGWQYRLPGADGKLGTTQVRNIADNNPFGINPDDPFGKDDVMIESDVINLENNRPVKILLRSVDV
;
A
#
# COMPACT_ATOMS: atom_id res chain seq x y z
N MET A 1 -39.38 -0.22 -32.66
CA MET A 1 -38.54 0.44 -31.64
C MET A 1 -39.36 1.44 -30.82
N ARG A 2 -39.05 1.66 -29.54
CA ARG A 2 -39.90 2.47 -28.62
C ARG A 2 -39.92 3.96 -28.95
N TYR A 3 -39.01 4.44 -29.76
CA TYR A 3 -38.82 5.85 -30.12
C TYR A 3 -38.96 6.11 -31.63
N GLU A 4 -39.62 5.22 -32.35
CA GLU A 4 -39.91 5.40 -33.75
C GLU A 4 -40.95 6.52 -33.93
N HIS A 5 -40.71 7.43 -34.89
CA HIS A 5 -41.62 8.53 -35.17
C HIS A 5 -42.98 7.98 -35.66
N LYS A 6 -44.06 8.35 -34.96
CA LYS A 6 -45.44 8.04 -35.34
C LYS A 6 -46.21 9.36 -35.42
N GLU A 7 -46.96 9.56 -36.47
CA GLU A 7 -47.68 10.81 -36.73
C GLU A 7 -48.70 11.20 -35.63
N ASP A 8 -49.21 10.21 -34.89
CA ASP A 8 -50.18 10.41 -33.79
C ASP A 8 -49.52 10.61 -32.41
N ARG A 9 -48.19 10.61 -32.30
CA ARG A 9 -47.47 10.78 -31.03
C ARG A 9 -46.73 12.09 -30.98
N ARG A 10 -47.16 12.93 -30.05
CA ARG A 10 -46.35 14.12 -29.65
C ARG A 10 -45.39 13.76 -28.54
N ALA A 11 -44.19 14.29 -28.62
CA ALA A 11 -43.21 14.18 -27.54
C ALA A 11 -43.76 14.84 -26.25
N GLU A 12 -43.76 14.10 -25.16
CA GLU A 12 -44.11 14.63 -23.86
C GLU A 12 -42.91 15.33 -23.25
N TYR A 13 -43.06 16.61 -22.95
CA TYR A 13 -42.01 17.39 -22.28
C TYR A 13 -42.00 17.04 -20.79
N LYS A 14 -41.00 16.24 -20.35
CA LYS A 14 -40.73 15.93 -18.96
C LYS A 14 -39.36 16.48 -18.60
N PRO A 15 -39.24 17.72 -18.11
CA PRO A 15 -37.94 18.33 -17.81
C PRO A 15 -37.20 17.64 -16.66
N GLU A 16 -37.93 17.13 -15.66
CA GLU A 16 -37.34 16.45 -14.49
C GLU A 16 -38.29 15.36 -13.97
N ASP A 17 -37.74 14.17 -13.75
CA ASP A 17 -38.41 13.13 -12.97
C ASP A 17 -37.67 12.94 -11.64
N LYS A 18 -38.10 13.68 -10.61
CA LYS A 18 -37.50 13.66 -9.26
C LYS A 18 -37.48 12.26 -8.62
N LYS A 19 -38.39 11.35 -9.02
CA LYS A 19 -38.39 9.98 -8.51
C LYS A 19 -37.29 9.15 -9.15
N LEU A 20 -37.15 9.28 -10.47
CA LEU A 20 -36.08 8.59 -11.21
C LEU A 20 -34.70 9.07 -10.76
N GLU A 21 -34.53 10.37 -10.59
CA GLU A 21 -33.29 10.98 -10.07
C GLU A 21 -32.92 10.42 -8.71
N LYS A 22 -33.85 10.41 -7.76
CA LYS A 22 -33.64 9.83 -6.42
C LYS A 22 -33.26 8.34 -6.48
N ILE A 23 -33.95 7.55 -7.31
CA ILE A 23 -33.66 6.13 -7.44
C ILE A 23 -32.25 5.92 -8.00
N LEU A 24 -31.87 6.64 -9.04
CA LEU A 24 -30.53 6.54 -9.64
C LEU A 24 -29.45 6.97 -8.65
N THR A 25 -29.64 8.09 -7.95
CA THR A 25 -28.68 8.58 -6.94
C THR A 25 -28.50 7.56 -5.82
N TRP A 26 -29.59 7.03 -5.26
CA TRP A 26 -29.47 6.04 -4.19
C TRP A 26 -28.89 4.70 -4.68
N ALA A 27 -29.25 4.25 -5.87
CA ALA A 27 -28.71 3.02 -6.43
C ALA A 27 -27.20 3.12 -6.64
N THR A 28 -26.72 4.23 -7.20
CA THR A 28 -25.28 4.46 -7.39
C THR A 28 -24.56 4.62 -6.06
N THR A 29 -25.14 5.35 -5.11
CA THR A 29 -24.56 5.55 -3.77
C THR A 29 -24.41 4.20 -3.05
N PHE A 30 -25.44 3.36 -3.02
CA PHE A 30 -25.36 2.03 -2.42
C PHE A 30 -24.35 1.14 -3.13
N GLY A 31 -24.29 1.19 -4.47
CA GLY A 31 -23.31 0.45 -5.25
C GLY A 31 -21.87 0.84 -4.88
N VAL A 32 -21.59 2.13 -4.81
CA VAL A 32 -20.26 2.63 -4.41
C VAL A 32 -19.93 2.26 -2.97
N CYS A 33 -20.85 2.43 -2.03
CA CYS A 33 -20.64 2.04 -0.63
C CYS A 33 -20.38 0.55 -0.47
N ALA A 34 -21.10 -0.29 -1.20
CA ALA A 34 -20.94 -1.75 -1.16
C ALA A 34 -19.56 -2.21 -1.67
N LEU A 35 -18.97 -1.49 -2.61
CA LEU A 35 -17.61 -1.75 -3.10
C LEU A 35 -16.53 -1.13 -2.22
N LEU A 36 -16.79 0.05 -1.69
CA LEU A 36 -15.81 0.80 -0.89
C LEU A 36 -15.61 0.19 0.50
N ALA A 37 -16.68 -0.26 1.16
CA ALA A 37 -16.59 -0.78 2.53
C ALA A 37 -15.64 -1.98 2.67
N PRO A 38 -15.72 -3.06 1.87
CA PRO A 38 -14.77 -4.16 1.93
C PRO A 38 -13.35 -3.71 1.56
N GLY A 39 -13.21 -2.79 0.61
CA GLY A 39 -11.91 -2.21 0.24
C GLY A 39 -11.23 -1.51 1.42
N LEU A 40 -11.96 -0.71 2.18
CA LEU A 40 -11.44 -0.04 3.37
C LEU A 40 -11.08 -1.02 4.49
N ILE A 41 -11.82 -2.11 4.66
CA ILE A 41 -11.49 -3.16 5.65
C ILE A 41 -10.16 -3.82 5.29
N ILE A 42 -9.99 -4.23 4.03
CA ILE A 42 -8.75 -4.86 3.55
C ILE A 42 -7.58 -3.87 3.67
N TRP A 43 -7.79 -2.62 3.25
CA TRP A 43 -6.77 -1.58 3.36
C TRP A 43 -6.34 -1.35 4.81
N ASN A 44 -7.30 -1.32 5.76
CA ASN A 44 -7.00 -1.19 7.18
C ASN A 44 -6.16 -2.36 7.71
N GLN A 45 -6.41 -3.59 7.26
CA GLN A 45 -5.58 -4.75 7.62
C GLN A 45 -4.16 -4.65 7.06
N TYR A 46 -4.00 -4.02 5.89
CA TYR A 46 -2.70 -3.84 5.24
C TYR A 46 -1.84 -2.77 5.93
N VAL A 47 -2.46 -1.69 6.39
CA VAL A 47 -1.76 -0.56 7.04
C VAL A 47 -1.45 -0.84 8.51
N ASN A 48 -2.31 -1.59 9.20
CA ASN A 48 -2.11 -1.93 10.60
C ASN A 48 -1.18 -3.14 10.75
N VAL A 49 0.09 -2.85 11.03
CA VAL A 49 1.11 -3.88 11.20
C VAL A 49 0.91 -4.65 12.50
N PRO A 50 0.83 -5.99 12.46
CA PRO A 50 0.77 -6.81 13.66
C PRO A 50 2.04 -6.64 14.51
N LYS A 51 1.89 -6.70 15.84
CA LYS A 51 3.00 -6.51 16.79
C LYS A 51 4.10 -7.58 16.69
N ASN A 52 3.79 -8.73 16.10
CA ASN A 52 4.71 -9.85 15.88
C ASN A 52 5.33 -9.86 14.47
N ALA A 53 5.18 -8.80 13.70
CA ALA A 53 5.78 -8.70 12.38
C ALA A 53 7.29 -8.54 12.47
N ILE A 54 8.02 -9.22 11.58
CA ILE A 54 9.45 -8.97 11.37
C ILE A 54 9.58 -7.67 10.56
N GLU A 55 10.45 -6.78 10.97
CA GLU A 55 10.79 -5.60 10.19
C GLU A 55 11.92 -5.94 9.21
N VAL A 56 11.74 -5.60 7.94
CA VAL A 56 12.75 -5.74 6.89
C VAL A 56 12.91 -4.39 6.21
N ASP A 57 14.11 -3.87 6.21
CA ASP A 57 14.46 -2.63 5.52
C ASP A 57 14.98 -2.97 4.12
N VAL A 58 14.38 -2.37 3.10
CA VAL A 58 14.65 -2.67 1.69
C VAL A 58 15.12 -1.40 1.00
N MET A 59 16.30 -1.44 0.43
CA MET A 59 16.89 -0.35 -0.37
C MET A 59 16.91 -0.76 -1.84
N ALA A 60 16.35 0.09 -2.69
CA ALA A 60 16.35 -0.09 -4.13
C ALA A 60 17.22 0.97 -4.81
N TRP A 61 17.92 0.60 -5.86
CA TRP A 61 18.60 1.52 -6.79
C TRP A 61 18.58 0.96 -8.20
N GLN A 62 18.94 1.72 -9.18
CA GLN A 62 19.13 1.25 -10.55
C GLN A 62 20.51 0.55 -10.65
N TRP A 63 20.62 -0.74 -10.73
CA TRP A 63 19.66 -1.82 -10.88
C TRP A 63 19.94 -2.89 -9.83
N GLY A 64 19.45 -2.74 -8.62
CA GLY A 64 19.72 -3.70 -7.58
C GLY A 64 18.87 -3.49 -6.33
N TRP A 65 18.98 -4.47 -5.44
CA TRP A 65 18.28 -4.50 -4.18
C TRP A 65 19.24 -4.85 -3.05
N GLN A 66 19.07 -4.21 -1.93
CA GLN A 66 19.74 -4.57 -0.69
C GLN A 66 18.71 -4.66 0.44
N TYR A 67 18.83 -5.68 1.23
CA TYR A 67 17.94 -5.95 2.34
C TYR A 67 18.71 -5.87 3.64
N ARG A 68 18.06 -5.32 4.65
CA ARG A 68 18.55 -5.34 6.01
C ARG A 68 17.52 -6.06 6.88
N LEU A 69 17.95 -7.14 7.52
CA LEU A 69 17.14 -7.92 8.43
C LEU A 69 17.63 -7.72 9.85
N PRO A 70 16.71 -7.78 10.83
CA PRO A 70 17.10 -7.80 12.24
C PRO A 70 17.95 -9.04 12.53
N GLY A 71 18.93 -8.88 13.36
CA GLY A 71 19.79 -9.96 13.82
C GLY A 71 19.12 -10.88 14.84
N ALA A 72 19.91 -11.41 15.74
CA ALA A 72 19.44 -12.35 16.75
C ALA A 72 18.47 -11.74 17.77
N ASP A 73 18.51 -10.43 17.96
CA ASP A 73 17.64 -9.69 18.87
C ASP A 73 16.24 -9.39 18.28
N GLY A 74 16.06 -9.61 16.99
CA GLY A 74 14.80 -9.41 16.27
C GLY A 74 14.39 -7.94 16.09
N LYS A 75 15.34 -6.99 16.23
CA LYS A 75 15.11 -5.55 16.08
C LYS A 75 16.12 -4.96 15.12
N LEU A 76 15.64 -4.04 14.27
CA LEU A 76 16.54 -3.25 13.44
C LEU A 76 17.14 -2.10 14.23
N GLY A 77 18.42 -1.83 14.01
CA GLY A 77 19.08 -0.65 14.55
C GLY A 77 18.50 0.64 13.98
N THR A 78 18.59 1.72 14.77
CA THR A 78 18.13 3.05 14.36
C THR A 78 18.94 3.59 13.18
N THR A 79 18.27 4.33 12.30
CA THR A 79 18.89 4.93 11.12
C THR A 79 18.78 6.45 11.16
N GLN A 80 19.80 7.14 10.65
CA GLN A 80 19.84 8.60 10.55
C GLN A 80 20.41 9.00 9.19
N VAL A 81 19.77 9.96 8.53
CA VAL A 81 20.20 10.46 7.21
C VAL A 81 21.66 10.96 7.22
N ARG A 82 22.11 11.56 8.31
CA ARG A 82 23.49 12.05 8.46
C ARG A 82 24.56 10.96 8.45
N ASN A 83 24.17 9.71 8.70
CA ASN A 83 25.07 8.55 8.73
C ASN A 83 25.13 7.83 7.39
N ILE A 84 24.39 8.31 6.39
CA ILE A 84 24.41 7.72 5.04
C ILE A 84 25.79 7.99 4.42
N ALA A 85 26.43 6.92 4.00
CA ALA A 85 27.73 6.91 3.33
C ALA A 85 27.81 5.70 2.40
N ASP A 86 28.81 5.66 1.51
CA ASP A 86 28.98 4.56 0.56
C ASP A 86 29.08 3.19 1.23
N ASN A 87 29.67 3.13 2.42
CA ASN A 87 29.76 1.92 3.24
C ASN A 87 28.59 1.73 4.21
N ASN A 88 27.65 2.67 4.28
CA ASN A 88 26.49 2.65 5.16
C ASN A 88 25.24 3.23 4.45
N PRO A 89 24.74 2.60 3.41
CA PRO A 89 23.67 3.16 2.59
C PRO A 89 22.34 3.31 3.36
N PHE A 90 22.12 2.49 4.37
CA PHE A 90 20.94 2.59 5.24
C PHE A 90 21.06 3.71 6.31
N GLY A 91 22.25 4.27 6.51
CA GLY A 91 22.50 5.27 7.53
C GLY A 91 22.34 4.74 8.96
N ILE A 92 22.78 3.50 9.21
CA ILE A 92 22.71 2.86 10.53
C ILE A 92 23.51 3.68 11.52
N ASN A 93 22.96 3.87 12.71
CA ASN A 93 23.65 4.54 13.78
C ASN A 93 24.71 3.60 14.40
N PRO A 94 26.01 3.94 14.34
CA PRO A 94 27.08 3.08 14.86
C PRO A 94 27.05 2.93 16.39
N ASP A 95 26.42 3.88 17.09
CA ASP A 95 26.31 3.88 18.54
C ASP A 95 25.13 3.03 19.05
N ASP A 96 24.25 2.60 18.14
CA ASP A 96 23.10 1.79 18.49
C ASP A 96 23.48 0.30 18.60
N PRO A 97 23.34 -0.30 19.79
CA PRO A 97 23.67 -1.71 19.97
C PRO A 97 22.81 -2.66 19.11
N PHE A 98 21.55 -2.29 18.82
CA PHE A 98 20.64 -3.11 18.02
C PHE A 98 21.01 -3.17 16.53
N GLY A 99 21.80 -2.23 16.02
CA GLY A 99 22.24 -2.24 14.64
C GLY A 99 23.51 -3.06 14.37
N LYS A 100 24.15 -3.58 15.42
CA LYS A 100 25.45 -4.27 15.28
C LYS A 100 25.32 -5.69 14.77
N ASP A 101 24.20 -6.33 15.00
CA ASP A 101 23.89 -7.68 14.58
C ASP A 101 22.95 -7.74 13.37
N ASP A 102 22.56 -6.58 12.83
CA ASP A 102 21.76 -6.51 11.59
C ASP A 102 22.46 -7.22 10.43
N VAL A 103 21.70 -8.03 9.71
CA VAL A 103 22.19 -8.81 8.58
C VAL A 103 21.91 -8.09 7.28
N MET A 104 22.97 -7.78 6.52
CA MET A 104 22.87 -7.16 5.21
C MET A 104 22.94 -8.23 4.11
N ILE A 105 21.99 -8.17 3.16
CA ILE A 105 21.91 -9.07 2.01
C ILE A 105 21.79 -8.24 0.75
N GLU A 106 22.72 -8.38 -0.17
CA GLU A 106 22.63 -7.83 -1.52
C GLU A 106 22.30 -8.95 -2.47
N SER A 107 21.08 -8.94 -3.01
CA SER A 107 20.57 -10.01 -3.86
C SER A 107 19.28 -9.57 -4.54
N ASP A 108 18.92 -10.21 -5.64
CA ASP A 108 17.62 -10.04 -6.28
C ASP A 108 16.49 -10.79 -5.57
N VAL A 109 16.85 -11.67 -4.63
CA VAL A 109 15.90 -12.53 -3.91
C VAL A 109 16.16 -12.49 -2.41
N ILE A 110 15.11 -12.34 -1.62
CA ILE A 110 15.13 -12.49 -0.17
C ILE A 110 14.29 -13.69 0.26
N ASN A 111 14.80 -14.50 1.17
CA ASN A 111 14.06 -15.59 1.79
C ASN A 111 13.46 -15.11 3.12
N LEU A 112 12.13 -15.18 3.24
CA LEU A 112 11.40 -14.79 4.43
C LEU A 112 10.72 -16.01 5.06
N GLU A 113 10.49 -15.93 6.38
CA GLU A 113 9.82 -16.99 7.15
C GLU A 113 8.35 -17.13 6.71
N ASN A 114 7.93 -18.34 6.41
CA ASN A 114 6.55 -18.62 6.02
C ASN A 114 5.59 -18.44 7.21
N ASN A 115 4.37 -17.97 6.93
CA ASN A 115 3.31 -17.74 7.91
C ASN A 115 3.63 -16.73 9.04
N ARG A 116 4.62 -15.87 8.82
CA ARG A 116 4.93 -14.77 9.71
C ARG A 116 4.70 -13.44 9.02
N PRO A 117 3.98 -12.49 9.62
CA PRO A 117 3.79 -11.17 9.03
C PRO A 117 5.13 -10.43 8.94
N VAL A 118 5.34 -9.72 7.84
CA VAL A 118 6.55 -8.94 7.58
C VAL A 118 6.15 -7.49 7.32
N LYS A 119 6.83 -6.58 8.01
CA LYS A 119 6.75 -5.13 7.75
C LYS A 119 7.93 -4.73 6.89
N ILE A 120 7.66 -4.32 5.67
CA ILE A 120 8.68 -3.84 4.73
C ILE A 120 8.80 -2.33 4.86
N LEU A 121 10.01 -1.85 5.11
CA LEU A 121 10.40 -0.45 5.05
C LEU A 121 11.11 -0.23 3.71
N LEU A 122 10.39 0.28 2.72
CA LEU A 122 10.93 0.47 1.37
C LEU A 122 11.57 1.85 1.24
N ARG A 123 12.80 1.88 0.74
CA ARG A 123 13.58 3.07 0.44
C ARG A 123 14.12 3.02 -0.98
N SER A 124 14.41 4.17 -1.56
CA SER A 124 15.09 4.30 -2.83
C SER A 124 16.24 5.30 -2.74
N VAL A 125 17.28 5.08 -3.54
CA VAL A 125 18.46 5.96 -3.61
C VAL A 125 18.30 6.97 -4.74
N ASP A 126 17.71 6.56 -5.85
CA ASP A 126 17.75 7.28 -7.12
C ASP A 126 16.38 7.67 -7.70
N VAL A 127 15.26 7.28 -7.07
CA VAL A 127 13.89 7.64 -7.53
C VAL A 127 12.98 8.02 -6.36
#